data_6551f11486a2a0c76e3e165c453792b7
#
_entry.id   6551f11486a2a0c76e3e165c453792b7
#
_cell.length_a   1.000
_cell.length_b   1.000
_cell.length_c   1.000
_cell.angle_alpha   90.00
_cell.angle_beta   90.00
_cell.angle_gamma   90.00
#
_symmetry.space_group_name_H-M   'P 1'
#
loop_
_entity.id
_entity.type
_entity.pdbx_description
1 polymer ?
#
loop_
_entity_poly.entity_id
_entity_poly.type
_entity_poly.pdbx_seq_one_letter_code
_entity_poly.pdbx_strand_id
1 'polypeptide(L)'
;MSAQGLSAEPVTIVVEHLDPELGAWSALEYGCIARESHAAGSKFLLSSVPTSLQMPEDLAATPGLGVEHRSVEQIFADRKSRVCLLDPAATVELSPADADTFDVFLFGGILGDDPPRDRTSELRKKGYAGRRLGPKQMTTDTAVRVTRMVVHEKGLPLLLRTMS
;
A
#
# COMPACT_ATOMS: atom_id res chain seq x y z
N MET A 1 -24.15 -9.75 13.75
CA MET A 1 -23.78 -9.35 13.38
C MET A 1 -23.09 -8.74 13.49
N SER A 2 -23.09 -8.96 13.49
CA SER A 2 -22.45 -8.44 13.45
C SER A 2 -22.09 -7.56 13.53
N ALA A 3 -22.30 -7.69 14.19
CA ALA A 3 -21.89 -6.52 14.15
C ALA A 3 -20.91 -6.31 13.37
N GLN A 4 -21.03 -6.99 13.08
CA GLN A 4 -20.32 -6.62 12.45
C GLN A 4 -20.17 -5.81 11.60
N GLY A 5 -20.74 -5.95 11.13
CA GLY A 5 -20.58 -5.05 10.10
C GLY A 5 -19.94 -3.82 10.53
N LEU A 6 -19.75 -3.70 11.76
CA LEU A 6 -19.10 -2.54 12.34
C LEU A 6 -17.60 -2.62 12.25
N SER A 7 -17.06 -3.80 12.23
CA SER A 7 -15.64 -3.94 12.01
C SER A 7 -15.43 -4.05 10.51
N ALA A 8 -14.76 -3.08 9.95
CA ALA A 8 -14.39 -3.16 8.56
C ALA A 8 -13.54 -4.41 8.34
N GLU A 9 -13.76 -5.07 7.22
CA GLU A 9 -12.87 -6.15 6.81
C GLU A 9 -11.45 -5.60 6.77
N PRO A 10 -10.46 -6.37 7.21
CA PRO A 10 -9.08 -5.89 7.15
C PRO A 10 -8.72 -5.57 5.70
N VAL A 11 -8.16 -4.40 5.49
CA VAL A 11 -7.68 -4.05 4.16
C VAL A 11 -6.34 -4.72 3.92
N THR A 12 -6.03 -4.97 2.66
CA THR A 12 -4.73 -5.48 2.26
C THR A 12 -3.92 -4.33 1.67
N ILE A 13 -2.74 -4.11 2.21
CA ILE A 13 -1.80 -3.13 1.71
C ILE A 13 -0.76 -3.88 0.88
N VAL A 14 -0.56 -3.45 -0.35
CA VAL A 14 0.42 -4.08 -1.24
C VAL A 14 1.41 -3.03 -1.72
N VAL A 15 2.69 -3.32 -1.59
CA VAL A 15 3.73 -2.54 -2.25
C VAL A 15 4.35 -3.44 -3.32
N GLU A 16 4.29 -3.00 -4.57
CA GLU A 16 4.89 -3.74 -5.67
C GLU A 16 6.37 -3.38 -5.72
N HIS A 17 7.22 -4.32 -5.35
CA HIS A 17 8.64 -4.04 -5.15
C HIS A 17 9.40 -3.83 -6.46
N LEU A 18 9.27 -4.69 -7.42
CA LEU A 18 9.83 -4.59 -8.78
C LEU A 18 11.34 -4.33 -8.87
N ASP A 19 12.06 -4.35 -7.78
CA ASP A 19 13.48 -4.06 -7.74
C ASP A 19 14.25 -5.37 -7.51
N PRO A 20 15.36 -5.59 -8.22
CA PRO A 20 16.17 -6.78 -7.95
C PRO A 20 16.86 -6.75 -6.59
N GLU A 21 16.97 -5.58 -5.99
CA GLU A 21 17.65 -5.41 -4.72
C GLU A 21 16.73 -4.75 -3.70
N LEU A 22 17.13 -4.83 -2.44
CA LEU A 22 16.42 -4.19 -1.34
C LEU A 22 17.41 -3.30 -0.61
N GLY A 23 17.26 -1.99 -0.77
CA GLY A 23 18.11 -1.03 -0.08
C GLY A 23 17.76 -0.91 1.39
N ALA A 24 18.69 -0.37 2.17
CA ALA A 24 18.50 -0.22 3.61
C ALA A 24 17.30 0.66 3.95
N TRP A 25 17.11 1.73 3.19
CA TRP A 25 15.98 2.64 3.41
C TRP A 25 14.64 1.95 3.15
N SER A 26 14.54 1.22 2.04
CA SER A 26 13.32 0.48 1.73
C SER A 26 13.04 -0.59 2.76
N ALA A 27 14.08 -1.26 3.26
CA ALA A 27 13.91 -2.27 4.30
C ALA A 27 13.32 -1.65 5.57
N LEU A 28 13.77 -0.45 5.94
CA LEU A 28 13.22 0.25 7.11
C LEU A 28 11.76 0.62 6.90
N GLU A 29 11.43 1.13 5.71
CA GLU A 29 10.05 1.48 5.40
C GLU A 29 9.15 0.24 5.44
N TYR A 30 9.58 -0.84 4.84
CA TYR A 30 8.79 -2.07 4.81
C TYR A 30 8.58 -2.62 6.21
N GLY A 31 9.60 -2.57 7.05
CA GLY A 31 9.46 -2.98 8.44
C GLY A 31 8.44 -2.15 9.21
N CYS A 32 8.48 -0.83 8.99
CA CYS A 32 7.54 0.09 9.62
C CYS A 32 6.10 -0.22 9.17
N ILE A 33 5.90 -0.38 7.86
CA ILE A 33 4.58 -0.71 7.31
C ILE A 33 4.07 -2.03 7.87
N ALA A 34 4.93 -3.03 7.93
CA ALA A 34 4.54 -4.35 8.43
C ALA A 34 4.09 -4.29 9.88
N ARG A 35 4.88 -3.63 10.72
CA ARG A 35 4.55 -3.52 12.15
C ARG A 35 3.25 -2.75 12.37
N GLU A 36 3.09 -1.63 11.68
CA GLU A 36 1.89 -0.81 11.84
C GLU A 36 0.65 -1.51 11.29
N SER A 37 0.80 -2.20 10.16
CA SER A 37 -0.31 -2.94 9.57
C SER A 37 -0.75 -4.08 10.47
N HIS A 38 0.22 -4.81 11.01
CA HIS A 38 -0.06 -5.90 11.94
C HIS A 38 -0.83 -5.39 13.16
N ALA A 39 -0.37 -4.28 13.74
CA ALA A 39 -1.00 -3.69 14.92
C ALA A 39 -2.43 -3.22 14.62
N ALA A 40 -2.69 -2.79 13.39
CA ALA A 40 -4.01 -2.31 12.99
C ALA A 40 -4.92 -3.42 12.45
N GLY A 41 -4.43 -4.64 12.38
CA GLY A 41 -5.21 -5.76 11.84
C GLY A 41 -5.28 -5.80 10.34
N SER A 42 -4.43 -5.04 9.65
CA SER A 42 -4.35 -5.04 8.19
C SER A 42 -3.30 -6.04 7.72
N LYS A 43 -3.46 -6.51 6.48
CA LYS A 43 -2.44 -7.36 5.85
C LYS A 43 -1.48 -6.49 5.07
N PHE A 44 -0.20 -6.85 5.09
CA PHE A 44 0.80 -6.18 4.28
C PHE A 44 1.54 -7.20 3.43
N LEU A 45 1.64 -6.92 2.13
CA LEU A 45 2.19 -7.83 1.15
C LEU A 45 3.20 -7.09 0.28
N LEU A 46 4.41 -7.64 0.17
CA LEU A 46 5.37 -7.19 -0.83
C LEU A 46 5.23 -8.10 -2.04
N SER A 47 4.86 -7.54 -3.18
CA SER A 47 4.69 -8.29 -4.41
C SER A 47 5.88 -8.09 -5.34
N SER A 48 6.02 -8.94 -6.33
CA SER A 48 7.12 -8.92 -7.31
C SER A 48 8.51 -8.93 -6.66
N VAL A 49 8.65 -9.65 -5.57
CA VAL A 49 9.96 -9.81 -4.94
C VAL A 49 10.71 -10.90 -5.69
N PRO A 50 11.93 -10.60 -6.21
CA PRO A 50 12.68 -11.62 -6.95
C PRO A 50 13.01 -12.81 -6.08
N THR A 51 12.98 -14.00 -6.67
CA THR A 51 13.33 -15.22 -5.93
C THR A 51 14.80 -15.24 -5.52
N SER A 52 15.65 -14.47 -6.22
CA SER A 52 17.07 -14.37 -5.90
C SER A 52 17.37 -13.41 -4.76
N LEU A 53 16.38 -12.60 -4.36
CA LEU A 53 16.61 -11.61 -3.30
C LEU A 53 16.54 -12.29 -1.94
N GLN A 54 17.60 -12.08 -1.14
CA GLN A 54 17.60 -12.53 0.23
C GLN A 54 17.04 -11.44 1.12
N MET A 55 15.91 -11.74 1.74
CA MET A 55 15.28 -10.80 2.66
C MET A 55 16.15 -10.69 3.92
N PRO A 56 16.44 -9.44 4.40
CA PRO A 56 17.16 -9.30 5.66
C PRO A 56 16.42 -10.04 6.79
N GLU A 57 17.19 -10.67 7.66
CA GLU A 57 16.63 -11.50 8.72
C GLU A 57 15.62 -10.76 9.59
N ASP A 58 15.96 -9.55 9.98
CA ASP A 58 15.08 -8.74 10.83
C ASP A 58 13.76 -8.45 10.14
N LEU A 59 13.83 -8.15 8.83
CA LEU A 59 12.64 -7.86 8.07
C LEU A 59 11.79 -9.12 7.88
N ALA A 60 12.43 -10.22 7.52
CA ALA A 60 11.74 -11.48 7.31
C ALA A 60 11.02 -11.96 8.57
N ALA A 61 11.57 -11.64 9.73
CA ALA A 61 10.99 -12.02 11.02
C ALA A 61 9.91 -11.06 11.52
N THR A 62 9.68 -9.95 10.79
CA THR A 62 8.71 -8.95 11.23
C THR A 62 7.29 -9.49 11.09
N PRO A 63 6.50 -9.48 12.18
CA PRO A 63 5.11 -9.93 12.07
C PRO A 63 4.32 -9.07 11.09
N GLY A 64 3.42 -9.69 10.36
CA GLY A 64 2.55 -8.99 9.43
C GLY A 64 3.10 -8.84 8.02
N LEU A 65 4.36 -9.19 7.79
CA LEU A 65 4.95 -9.11 6.47
C LEU A 65 4.66 -10.38 5.67
N GLY A 66 4.03 -10.22 4.51
CA GLY A 66 3.90 -11.27 3.52
C GLY A 66 4.79 -10.95 2.33
N VAL A 67 5.47 -11.95 1.80
CA VAL A 67 6.35 -11.78 0.66
C VAL A 67 5.85 -12.66 -0.47
N GLU A 68 5.69 -12.07 -1.67
CA GLU A 68 5.24 -12.78 -2.85
C GLU A 68 6.18 -12.52 -4.00
N HIS A 69 6.46 -13.57 -4.74
CA HIS A 69 7.27 -13.45 -5.96
C HIS A 69 6.41 -13.04 -7.15
N ARG A 70 5.11 -13.32 -7.09
CA ARG A 70 4.17 -12.93 -8.14
C ARG A 70 3.92 -11.44 -8.10
N SER A 71 3.56 -10.88 -9.25
CA SER A 71 3.18 -9.47 -9.33
C SER A 71 1.77 -9.28 -8.77
N VAL A 72 1.45 -8.02 -8.44
CA VAL A 72 0.10 -7.67 -8.00
C VAL A 72 -0.93 -8.08 -9.05
N GLU A 73 -0.60 -7.96 -10.33
CA GLU A 73 -1.50 -8.38 -11.39
C GLU A 73 -1.82 -9.87 -11.33
N GLN A 74 -0.83 -10.67 -11.01
CA GLN A 74 -1.02 -12.11 -10.91
C GLN A 74 -1.80 -12.50 -9.66
N ILE A 75 -1.45 -11.86 -8.54
CA ILE A 75 -2.08 -12.19 -7.25
C ILE A 75 -3.57 -11.86 -7.27
N PHE A 76 -3.93 -10.72 -7.85
CA PHE A 76 -5.31 -10.24 -7.84
C PHE A 76 -5.91 -10.19 -9.25
N ALA A 77 -5.54 -11.15 -10.10
CA ALA A 77 -5.96 -11.16 -11.51
C ALA A 77 -7.48 -11.12 -11.68
N ASP A 78 -8.19 -11.82 -10.82
CA ASP A 78 -9.67 -11.89 -10.89
C ASP A 78 -10.34 -10.88 -9.97
N ARG A 79 -9.57 -9.98 -9.35
CA ARG A 79 -10.11 -8.98 -8.42
C ARG A 79 -9.58 -7.59 -8.72
N LYS A 80 -9.20 -7.32 -9.96
CA LYS A 80 -8.60 -6.05 -10.33
C LYS A 80 -9.47 -4.86 -9.97
N SER A 81 -10.79 -4.98 -10.08
CA SER A 81 -11.71 -3.92 -9.74
C SER A 81 -11.75 -3.60 -8.24
N ARG A 82 -11.22 -4.49 -7.41
CA ARG A 82 -11.14 -4.28 -5.97
C ARG A 82 -9.80 -3.69 -5.53
N VAL A 83 -8.91 -3.40 -6.48
CA VAL A 83 -7.58 -2.85 -6.20
C VAL A 83 -7.58 -1.36 -6.51
N CYS A 84 -7.17 -0.57 -5.53
CA CYS A 84 -7.04 0.88 -5.66
C CYS A 84 -5.56 1.25 -5.65
N LEU A 85 -5.10 1.95 -6.68
CA LEU A 85 -3.72 2.44 -6.75
C LEU A 85 -3.66 3.82 -6.11
N LEU A 86 -2.80 3.99 -5.12
CA LEU A 86 -2.55 5.30 -4.53
C LEU A 86 -1.53 6.01 -5.43
N ASP A 87 -2.01 7.03 -6.12
CA ASP A 87 -1.31 7.65 -7.25
C ASP A 87 -1.40 9.16 -7.13
N PRO A 88 -0.26 9.86 -6.95
CA PRO A 88 -0.28 11.33 -6.85
C PRO A 88 -0.85 12.02 -8.09
N ALA A 89 -0.83 11.34 -9.23
CA ALA A 89 -1.37 11.89 -10.47
C ALA A 89 -2.87 11.65 -10.66
N ALA A 90 -3.50 10.92 -9.73
CA ALA A 90 -4.94 10.68 -9.82
C ALA A 90 -5.72 11.97 -9.62
N THR A 91 -6.90 12.02 -10.20
CA THR A 91 -7.77 13.20 -10.10
C THR A 91 -8.80 13.09 -9.00
N VAL A 92 -8.95 11.92 -8.40
CA VAL A 92 -9.92 11.66 -7.34
C VAL A 92 -9.18 11.46 -6.02
N GLU A 93 -9.63 12.14 -4.98
CA GLU A 93 -9.02 11.95 -3.66
C GLU A 93 -9.60 10.72 -2.97
N LEU A 94 -8.76 10.05 -2.20
CA LEU A 94 -9.20 8.91 -1.40
C LEU A 94 -10.19 9.39 -0.34
N SER A 95 -11.28 8.66 -0.18
CA SER A 95 -12.31 8.99 0.79
C SER A 95 -12.68 7.74 1.59
N PRO A 96 -13.33 7.91 2.75
CA PRO A 96 -13.76 6.76 3.53
C PRO A 96 -14.68 5.78 2.78
N ALA A 97 -15.44 6.30 1.82
CA ALA A 97 -16.33 5.45 1.02
C ALA A 97 -15.56 4.47 0.14
N ASP A 98 -14.29 4.76 -0.16
CA ASP A 98 -13.48 3.85 -0.96
C ASP A 98 -13.24 2.51 -0.26
N ALA A 99 -13.40 2.46 1.06
CA ALA A 99 -13.30 1.19 1.79
C ALA A 99 -14.40 0.20 1.42
N ASP A 100 -15.51 0.69 0.88
CA ASP A 100 -16.60 -0.17 0.43
C ASP A 100 -16.39 -0.69 -0.98
N THR A 101 -15.60 0.04 -1.77
CA THR A 101 -15.33 -0.31 -3.16
C THR A 101 -14.07 -1.16 -3.30
N PHE A 102 -13.05 -0.86 -2.51
CA PHE A 102 -11.74 -1.50 -2.63
C PHE A 102 -11.37 -2.21 -1.33
N ASP A 103 -10.76 -3.37 -1.46
CA ASP A 103 -10.21 -4.09 -0.30
C ASP A 103 -8.69 -4.25 -0.41
N VAL A 104 -8.09 -3.83 -1.53
CA VAL A 104 -6.64 -3.86 -1.74
C VAL A 104 -6.17 -2.46 -2.11
N PHE A 105 -5.19 -1.95 -1.38
CA PHE A 105 -4.61 -0.64 -1.65
C PHE A 105 -3.16 -0.83 -2.06
N LEU A 106 -2.87 -0.42 -3.28
CA LEU A 106 -1.62 -0.72 -3.97
C LEU A 106 -0.74 0.52 -4.02
N PHE A 107 0.53 0.35 -3.71
CA PHE A 107 1.51 1.42 -3.72
C PHE A 107 2.69 1.01 -4.59
N GLY A 108 3.15 1.93 -5.43
CA GLY A 108 4.42 1.77 -6.10
C GLY A 108 5.43 2.66 -5.39
N GLY A 109 6.46 2.10 -4.83
CA GLY A 109 7.46 2.90 -4.15
C GLY A 109 8.29 3.72 -5.12
N ILE A 110 9.02 4.68 -4.58
CA ILE A 110 10.05 5.39 -5.34
C ILE A 110 11.37 4.73 -5.01
N LEU A 111 12.05 4.23 -6.03
CA LEU A 111 13.34 3.60 -5.80
C LEU A 111 14.42 4.65 -5.56
N GLY A 112 15.44 4.25 -4.82
CA GLY A 112 16.56 5.11 -4.54
C GLY A 112 17.52 5.29 -5.70
N ASP A 113 17.11 5.02 -6.92
CA ASP A 113 17.91 5.22 -8.11
C ASP A 113 18.10 6.71 -8.38
N ASP A 114 19.11 7.03 -9.15
CA ASP A 114 19.35 8.40 -9.59
C ASP A 114 19.31 8.44 -11.12
N PRO A 115 18.23 8.98 -11.73
CA PRO A 115 17.05 9.57 -11.05
C PRO A 115 16.14 8.51 -10.43
N PRO A 116 15.32 8.88 -9.45
CA PRO A 116 14.40 7.93 -8.83
C PRO A 116 13.43 7.37 -9.86
N ARG A 117 13.17 6.08 -9.77
CA ARG A 117 12.24 5.43 -10.68
C ARG A 117 10.82 5.53 -10.14
N ASP A 118 9.92 6.05 -10.97
CA ASP A 118 8.52 6.20 -10.60
C ASP A 118 7.76 4.90 -10.85
N ARG A 119 7.65 4.08 -9.82
CA ARG A 119 6.93 2.81 -9.92
C ARG A 119 5.45 3.02 -10.10
N THR A 120 4.92 4.11 -9.57
CA THR A 120 3.50 4.38 -9.67
C THR A 120 3.07 4.57 -11.11
N SER A 121 3.89 5.25 -11.92
CA SER A 121 3.54 5.43 -13.33
C SER A 121 3.45 4.10 -14.06
N GLU A 122 4.30 3.15 -13.72
CA GLU A 122 4.25 1.82 -14.33
C GLU A 122 2.96 1.10 -13.97
N LEU A 123 2.53 1.20 -12.72
CA LEU A 123 1.29 0.58 -12.28
C LEU A 123 0.08 1.28 -12.85
N ARG A 124 0.15 2.61 -13.00
CA ARG A 124 -0.94 3.39 -13.59
C ARG A 124 -1.27 2.90 -15.00
N LYS A 125 -0.25 2.57 -15.76
CA LYS A 125 -0.43 2.10 -17.14
C LYS A 125 -1.18 0.78 -17.21
N LYS A 126 -1.26 0.06 -16.12
CA LYS A 126 -1.96 -1.22 -16.08
C LYS A 126 -3.47 -1.06 -15.86
N GLY A 127 -3.93 0.16 -15.60
CA GLY A 127 -5.35 0.44 -15.59
C GLY A 127 -6.06 0.31 -14.27
N TYR A 128 -5.33 0.32 -13.15
CA TYR A 128 -5.98 0.30 -11.84
C TYR A 128 -6.69 1.62 -11.56
N ALA A 129 -7.80 1.54 -10.82
CA ALA A 129 -8.48 2.74 -10.35
C ALA A 129 -7.55 3.51 -9.42
N GLY A 130 -7.40 4.81 -9.64
CA GLY A 130 -6.46 5.62 -8.89
C GLY A 130 -7.14 6.55 -7.91
N ARG A 131 -6.48 6.78 -6.78
CA ARG A 131 -6.88 7.79 -5.79
C ARG A 131 -5.62 8.48 -5.29
N ARG A 132 -5.74 9.75 -4.90
CA ARG A 132 -4.60 10.48 -4.37
C ARG A 132 -4.85 10.84 -2.90
N LEU A 133 -3.77 11.09 -2.17
CA LEU A 133 -3.82 11.38 -0.74
C LEU A 133 -3.67 12.87 -0.43
N GLY A 134 -3.96 13.72 -1.40
CA GLY A 134 -3.80 15.16 -1.22
C GLY A 134 -2.68 15.69 -2.09
N PRO A 135 -2.37 16.98 -1.97
CA PRO A 135 -1.45 17.63 -2.92
C PRO A 135 0.02 17.35 -2.68
N LYS A 136 0.38 16.86 -1.51
CA LYS A 136 1.78 16.64 -1.17
C LYS A 136 2.22 15.22 -1.44
N GLN A 137 3.44 15.10 -1.96
CA GLN A 137 4.08 13.81 -2.08
C GLN A 137 4.56 13.36 -0.71
N MET A 138 4.43 12.09 -0.41
CA MET A 138 4.84 11.57 0.89
C MET A 138 5.59 10.26 0.70
N THR A 139 6.34 9.86 1.73
CA THR A 139 7.02 8.57 1.71
C THR A 139 6.01 7.44 1.72
N THR A 140 6.44 6.26 1.30
CA THR A 140 5.53 5.12 1.18
C THR A 140 4.89 4.75 2.52
N ASP A 141 5.69 4.72 3.60
CA ASP A 141 5.16 4.37 4.91
C ASP A 141 4.13 5.39 5.40
N THR A 142 4.36 6.68 5.14
CA THR A 142 3.39 7.72 5.47
C THR A 142 2.13 7.57 4.64
N ALA A 143 2.29 7.31 3.34
CA ALA A 143 1.14 7.11 2.46
C ALA A 143 0.28 5.94 2.92
N VAL A 144 0.89 4.84 3.33
CA VAL A 144 0.16 3.70 3.86
C VAL A 144 -0.59 4.07 5.13
N ARG A 145 0.08 4.78 6.03
CA ARG A 145 -0.56 5.21 7.28
C ARG A 145 -1.77 6.10 7.04
N VAL A 146 -1.64 7.08 6.15
CA VAL A 146 -2.74 7.98 5.81
C VAL A 146 -3.89 7.20 5.17
N THR A 147 -3.57 6.30 4.25
CA THR A 147 -4.59 5.45 3.60
C THR A 147 -5.38 4.68 4.64
N ARG A 148 -4.67 4.05 5.57
CA ARG A 148 -5.32 3.26 6.62
C ARG A 148 -6.22 4.14 7.49
N MET A 149 -5.77 5.34 7.81
CA MET A 149 -6.57 6.27 8.60
C MET A 149 -7.87 6.63 7.90
N VAL A 150 -7.80 6.89 6.60
CA VAL A 150 -8.98 7.26 5.83
C VAL A 150 -9.98 6.10 5.73
N VAL A 151 -9.50 4.92 5.30
CA VAL A 151 -10.40 3.83 4.98
C VAL A 151 -10.79 2.99 6.19
N HIS A 152 -9.90 2.88 7.16
CA HIS A 152 -10.14 2.03 8.33
C HIS A 152 -11.00 2.75 9.36
N GLU A 153 -10.69 4.00 9.62
CA GLU A 153 -11.38 4.77 10.65
C GLU A 153 -12.68 5.39 10.15
N LYS A 154 -12.76 5.71 8.87
CA LYS A 154 -13.97 6.25 8.23
C LYS A 154 -14.56 7.49 8.91
N GLY A 155 -13.85 8.06 9.86
CA GLY A 155 -14.44 9.08 10.71
C GLY A 155 -14.27 10.50 10.23
N LEU A 156 -13.11 10.86 9.72
CA LEU A 156 -12.79 12.25 9.39
C LEU A 156 -12.36 12.38 7.93
N PRO A 157 -12.78 13.45 7.26
CA PRO A 157 -12.25 13.74 5.93
C PRO A 157 -10.74 13.89 5.97
N LEU A 158 -10.10 13.56 4.85
CA LEU A 158 -8.65 13.65 4.75
C LEU A 158 -8.15 15.06 5.09
N LEU A 159 -8.87 16.08 4.65
CA LEU A 159 -8.48 17.47 4.91
C LEU A 159 -8.36 17.76 6.40
N LEU A 160 -9.31 17.28 7.20
CA LEU A 160 -9.25 17.51 8.65
C LEU A 160 -8.10 16.77 9.30
N ARG A 161 -7.73 15.61 8.77
CA ARG A 161 -6.60 14.85 9.31
C ARG A 161 -5.29 15.56 9.06
N THR A 162 -5.17 16.24 7.94
CA THR A 162 -3.92 16.93 7.60
C THR A 162 -3.78 18.26 8.34
N MET A 163 -4.85 18.74 8.94
CA MET A 163 -4.83 20.00 9.69
C MET A 163 -4.44 19.83 11.15
N SER A 164 -4.47 18.63 11.65
CA SER A 164 -4.15 18.39 13.06
C SER A 164 -2.68 18.18 13.33
#